data_03ed5de7762699888f8ea45a2c6bcc12
#
_entry.id   03ed5de7762699888f8ea45a2c6bcc12
#
_cell.length_a   1.000
_cell.length_b   1.000
_cell.length_c   1.000
_cell.angle_alpha   90.00
_cell.angle_beta   90.00
_cell.angle_gamma   90.00
#
_symmetry.space_group_name_H-M   'P 1'
#
loop_
_entity.id
_entity.type
_entity.pdbx_description
1 polymer ?
#
loop_
_entity_poly.entity_id
_entity_poly.type
_entity_poly.pdbx_seq_one_letter_code
_entity_poly.pdbx_strand_id
1 'polypeptide(L)'
;MSTPYRDKWTSDCGTVTLYCGDCLEILPTLAPGSVDAVVTDPPYGLGDKWNGGAGGAKSSWRIPASEAKSWDMTTARGVEDLASFGECIVWGGNYYKLPPSRCWLVWDKKQPDNWTTGQCELAWTNLDRPVRAFRMAQCELANEGLKLHPTQKPVALMQWCLKWIESNSILDPYMGSGTTGVACVRLGRRFIGIELEPKYYAIAKRRIQDELNRVKFLEPKQRETQRTLLEVSQ
;
A
#
# COMPACT_ATOMS: atom_id res chain seq x y z
N MET A 1 -22.61 14.46 -17.36
CA MET A 1 -22.04 14.54 -16.00
C MET A 1 -20.53 14.40 -16.15
N SER A 2 -19.75 15.27 -15.50
CA SER A 2 -18.28 15.16 -15.51
C SER A 2 -17.86 13.91 -14.71
N THR A 3 -16.78 13.27 -15.13
CA THR A 3 -16.21 12.13 -14.38
C THR A 3 -15.59 12.65 -13.06
N PRO A 4 -15.70 11.91 -11.93
CA PRO A 4 -15.16 12.32 -10.62
C PRO A 4 -13.64 12.14 -10.53
N TYR A 5 -12.97 11.83 -11.62
CA TYR A 5 -11.52 11.61 -11.69
C TYR A 5 -10.93 12.33 -12.89
N ARG A 6 -9.65 12.73 -12.77
CA ARG A 6 -8.85 13.40 -13.82
C ARG A 6 -8.30 12.41 -14.83
N ASP A 7 -7.93 11.19 -14.38
CA ASP A 7 -7.43 10.10 -15.22
C ASP A 7 -7.87 8.76 -14.61
N LYS A 8 -8.03 7.77 -15.50
CA LYS A 8 -8.30 6.39 -15.15
C LYS A 8 -7.46 5.48 -16.03
N TRP A 9 -6.80 4.52 -15.42
CA TRP A 9 -6.07 3.48 -16.13
C TRP A 9 -6.50 2.09 -15.66
N THR A 10 -6.67 1.18 -16.59
CA THR A 10 -6.91 -0.24 -16.31
C THR A 10 -5.86 -1.06 -17.05
N SER A 11 -5.29 -2.06 -16.36
CA SER A 11 -4.33 -2.98 -16.96
C SER A 11 -4.96 -3.80 -18.09
N ASP A 12 -4.16 -4.24 -19.08
CA ASP A 12 -4.64 -5.05 -20.22
C ASP A 12 -5.35 -6.33 -19.78
N CYS A 13 -4.92 -6.93 -18.66
CA CYS A 13 -5.56 -8.11 -18.08
C CYS A 13 -6.79 -7.79 -17.22
N GLY A 14 -7.15 -6.53 -17.03
CA GLY A 14 -8.31 -6.09 -16.25
C GLY A 14 -8.21 -6.32 -14.74
N THR A 15 -7.05 -6.77 -14.23
CA THR A 15 -6.90 -7.08 -12.79
C THR A 15 -6.60 -5.87 -11.92
N VAL A 16 -6.08 -4.78 -12.51
CA VAL A 16 -5.75 -3.54 -11.82
C VAL A 16 -6.47 -2.36 -12.45
N THR A 17 -7.09 -1.52 -11.61
CA THR A 17 -7.66 -0.22 -12.02
C THR A 17 -7.15 0.88 -11.10
N LEU A 18 -6.64 1.96 -11.68
CA LEU A 18 -6.15 3.12 -10.95
C LEU A 18 -6.96 4.37 -11.35
N TYR A 19 -7.24 5.20 -10.36
CA TYR A 19 -7.92 6.49 -10.54
C TYR A 19 -7.06 7.63 -10.02
N CYS A 20 -6.99 8.72 -10.77
CA CYS A 20 -6.39 9.99 -10.34
C CYS A 20 -7.49 10.97 -9.94
N GLY A 21 -7.70 11.17 -8.63
CA GLY A 21 -8.74 12.06 -8.12
C GLY A 21 -8.98 11.91 -6.64
N ASP A 22 -9.98 12.61 -6.12
CA ASP A 22 -10.38 12.52 -4.71
C ASP A 22 -11.13 11.20 -4.45
N CYS A 23 -10.65 10.43 -3.48
CA CYS A 23 -11.28 9.17 -3.13
C CYS A 23 -12.72 9.35 -2.63
N LEU A 24 -13.04 10.47 -1.97
CA LEU A 24 -14.40 10.75 -1.49
C LEU A 24 -15.41 10.95 -2.64
N GLU A 25 -14.94 11.42 -3.79
CA GLU A 25 -15.77 11.56 -5.00
C GLU A 25 -15.83 10.25 -5.81
N ILE A 26 -14.76 9.47 -5.79
CA ILE A 26 -14.64 8.25 -6.61
C ILE A 26 -15.29 7.03 -5.93
N LEU A 27 -15.10 6.84 -4.61
CA LEU A 27 -15.63 5.68 -3.89
C LEU A 27 -17.14 5.44 -4.10
N PRO A 28 -18.01 6.48 -4.07
CA PRO A 28 -19.44 6.31 -4.31
C PRO A 28 -19.79 5.84 -5.74
N THR A 29 -18.86 5.96 -6.68
CA THR A 29 -19.06 5.57 -8.09
C THR A 29 -18.60 4.16 -8.40
N LEU A 30 -17.90 3.51 -7.47
CA LEU A 30 -17.48 2.13 -7.65
C LEU A 30 -18.72 1.20 -7.60
N ALA A 31 -18.74 0.21 -8.47
CA ALA A 31 -19.84 -0.75 -8.49
C ALA A 31 -19.92 -1.49 -7.14
N PRO A 32 -21.13 -1.71 -6.56
CA PRO A 32 -21.28 -2.52 -5.38
C PRO A 32 -20.64 -3.90 -5.54
N GLY A 33 -19.87 -4.35 -4.54
CA GLY A 33 -19.17 -5.64 -4.60
C GLY A 33 -17.95 -5.68 -5.53
N SER A 34 -17.51 -4.53 -6.09
CA SER A 34 -16.27 -4.47 -6.87
C SER A 34 -15.01 -4.61 -6.02
N VAL A 35 -15.16 -4.42 -4.71
CA VAL A 35 -14.09 -4.47 -3.71
C VAL A 35 -14.57 -5.27 -2.50
N ASP A 36 -13.74 -6.18 -2.02
CA ASP A 36 -14.05 -7.04 -0.87
C ASP A 36 -13.23 -6.66 0.36
N ALA A 37 -12.08 -6.02 0.18
CA ALA A 37 -11.20 -5.61 1.27
C ALA A 37 -10.50 -4.28 1.01
N VAL A 38 -10.11 -3.61 2.11
CA VAL A 38 -9.31 -2.38 2.09
C VAL A 38 -7.98 -2.61 2.76
N VAL A 39 -6.88 -2.22 2.10
CA VAL A 39 -5.53 -2.19 2.69
C VAL A 39 -4.89 -0.87 2.31
N THR A 40 -4.71 0.03 3.28
CA THR A 40 -4.37 1.43 3.01
C THR A 40 -3.46 2.08 4.04
N ASP A 41 -2.78 3.15 3.63
CA ASP A 41 -1.86 3.97 4.44
C ASP A 41 -2.19 5.46 4.22
N PRO A 42 -3.28 5.96 4.83
CA PRO A 42 -3.72 7.35 4.65
C PRO A 42 -2.81 8.36 5.38
N PRO A 43 -2.81 9.66 5.01
CA PRO A 43 -2.10 10.71 5.74
C PRO A 43 -2.49 10.81 7.22
N TYR A 44 -1.51 10.85 8.14
CA TYR A 44 -1.74 10.83 9.58
C TYR A 44 -1.99 12.22 10.21
N GLY A 45 -1.78 13.30 9.46
CA GLY A 45 -1.89 14.66 9.97
C GLY A 45 -0.75 15.05 10.92
N LEU A 46 0.43 14.50 10.74
CA LEU A 46 1.57 14.78 11.61
C LEU A 46 2.19 16.16 11.32
N GLY A 47 2.08 16.67 10.09
CA GLY A 47 2.52 18.02 9.72
C GLY A 47 3.90 18.38 10.25
N ASP A 48 3.98 19.43 11.08
CA ASP A 48 5.23 19.88 11.69
C ASP A 48 5.80 18.92 12.76
N LYS A 49 5.01 18.00 13.27
CA LYS A 49 5.46 16.95 14.20
C LYS A 49 6.22 15.84 13.48
N TRP A 50 6.20 15.85 12.13
CA TRP A 50 6.90 14.85 11.35
C TRP A 50 8.42 15.11 11.40
N ASN A 51 9.09 14.43 12.33
CA ASN A 51 10.54 14.44 12.48
C ASN A 51 11.22 13.38 11.58
N GLY A 52 10.53 12.94 10.52
CA GLY A 52 11.01 11.96 9.58
C GLY A 52 12.27 12.42 8.89
N GLY A 53 13.38 12.00 9.49
CA GLY A 53 14.67 11.88 8.85
C GLY A 53 15.17 13.14 8.15
N ALA A 54 15.60 14.14 8.91
CA ALA A 54 16.83 14.84 8.54
C ALA A 54 17.96 13.79 8.55
N GLY A 55 17.87 12.80 7.67
CA GLY A 55 18.94 11.86 7.39
C GLY A 55 20.10 12.71 6.91
N GLY A 56 21.20 12.66 7.63
CA GLY A 56 22.43 13.35 7.25
C GLY A 56 22.79 13.01 5.80
N ALA A 57 23.76 13.69 5.22
CA ALA A 57 24.17 13.73 3.80
C ALA A 57 24.37 12.37 3.06
N LYS A 58 24.04 11.25 3.68
CA LYS A 58 24.08 9.88 3.12
C LYS A 58 22.69 9.22 3.01
N SER A 59 21.59 9.95 3.26
CA SER A 59 20.24 9.41 3.13
C SER A 59 19.89 9.22 1.64
N SER A 60 19.44 8.03 1.28
CA SER A 60 18.89 7.69 -0.04
C SER A 60 17.54 8.39 -0.33
N TRP A 61 17.14 9.33 0.51
CA TRP A 61 15.92 10.11 0.38
C TRP A 61 16.11 11.22 -0.66
N ARG A 62 15.48 11.05 -1.81
CA ARG A 62 15.47 12.05 -2.89
C ARG A 62 14.33 13.07 -2.76
N ILE A 63 13.51 12.97 -1.72
CA ILE A 63 12.34 13.84 -1.54
C ILE A 63 12.68 14.88 -0.47
N PRO A 64 12.52 16.19 -0.76
CA PRO A 64 12.74 17.23 0.22
C PRO A 64 11.81 17.08 1.42
N ALA A 65 12.30 17.33 2.63
CA ALA A 65 11.50 17.28 3.85
C ALA A 65 10.30 18.25 3.81
N SER A 66 10.41 19.37 3.07
CA SER A 66 9.32 20.31 2.85
C SER A 66 8.16 19.70 2.07
N GLU A 67 8.43 18.87 1.06
CA GLU A 67 7.39 18.18 0.28
C GLU A 67 6.67 17.13 1.12
N ALA A 68 7.42 16.40 1.96
CA ALA A 68 6.84 15.42 2.88
C ALA A 68 5.92 16.07 3.93
N LYS A 69 6.29 17.25 4.46
CA LYS A 69 5.47 18.00 5.42
C LYS A 69 4.17 18.52 4.82
N SER A 70 4.20 19.04 3.59
CA SER A 70 3.01 19.61 2.94
C SER A 70 1.93 18.54 2.66
N TRP A 71 2.34 17.30 2.46
CA TRP A 71 1.44 16.18 2.16
C TRP A 71 0.68 15.67 3.39
N ASP A 72 1.26 15.74 4.60
CA ASP A 72 0.71 15.16 5.83
C ASP A 72 0.23 16.23 6.84
N MET A 73 -0.29 17.36 6.33
CA MET A 73 -0.73 18.48 7.19
C MET A 73 -2.03 18.19 7.93
N THR A 74 -2.89 17.32 7.40
CA THR A 74 -4.19 16.96 7.99
C THR A 74 -4.43 15.47 7.88
N THR A 75 -5.19 14.92 8.84
CA THR A 75 -5.70 13.54 8.73
C THR A 75 -6.60 13.42 7.50
N ALA A 76 -6.53 12.27 6.83
CA ALA A 76 -7.42 11.97 5.73
C ALA A 76 -8.88 11.88 6.22
N ARG A 77 -9.83 12.38 5.40
CA ARG A 77 -11.27 12.28 5.68
C ARG A 77 -11.82 10.97 5.15
N GLY A 78 -12.85 10.44 5.81
CA GLY A 78 -13.54 9.22 5.36
C GLY A 78 -12.81 7.91 5.69
N VAL A 79 -11.73 7.96 6.48
CA VAL A 79 -11.00 6.75 6.92
C VAL A 79 -11.85 5.91 7.86
N GLU A 80 -12.65 6.55 8.70
CA GLU A 80 -13.56 5.89 9.62
C GLU A 80 -14.63 5.07 8.89
N ASP A 81 -15.07 5.51 7.71
CA ASP A 81 -16.08 4.83 6.89
C ASP A 81 -15.50 3.55 6.26
N LEU A 82 -14.17 3.48 6.08
CA LEU A 82 -13.49 2.30 5.55
C LEU A 82 -13.64 1.07 6.45
N ALA A 83 -13.86 1.28 7.74
CA ALA A 83 -14.10 0.19 8.70
C ALA A 83 -15.37 -0.63 8.39
N SER A 84 -16.29 -0.10 7.59
CA SER A 84 -17.51 -0.77 7.14
C SER A 84 -17.32 -1.67 5.91
N PHE A 85 -16.19 -1.54 5.20
CA PHE A 85 -15.83 -2.49 4.15
C PHE A 85 -15.48 -3.84 4.76
N GLY A 86 -15.60 -4.93 4.00
CA GLY A 86 -15.35 -6.29 4.42
C GLY A 86 -14.10 -6.44 5.31
N GLU A 87 -13.04 -7.02 4.82
CA GLU A 87 -11.75 -7.06 5.56
C GLU A 87 -11.02 -5.71 5.40
N CYS A 88 -10.53 -5.15 6.51
CA CYS A 88 -9.91 -3.82 6.48
C CYS A 88 -8.62 -3.76 7.28
N ILE A 89 -7.56 -3.17 6.67
CA ILE A 89 -6.27 -2.85 7.30
C ILE A 89 -5.96 -1.37 7.03
N VAL A 90 -5.83 -0.58 8.10
CA VAL A 90 -5.53 0.87 8.03
C VAL A 90 -4.25 1.15 8.80
N TRP A 91 -3.15 1.45 8.10
CA TRP A 91 -1.91 1.92 8.71
C TRP A 91 -2.13 3.28 9.37
N GLY A 92 -1.44 3.52 10.50
CA GLY A 92 -1.67 4.72 11.30
C GLY A 92 -3.05 4.77 11.96
N GLY A 93 -3.73 3.63 12.13
CA GLY A 93 -5.07 3.56 12.72
C GLY A 93 -5.20 4.19 14.11
N ASN A 94 -4.07 4.36 14.82
CA ASN A 94 -4.00 5.08 16.10
C ASN A 94 -4.17 6.61 15.99
N TYR A 95 -4.19 7.17 14.77
CA TYR A 95 -4.45 8.60 14.52
C TYR A 95 -5.91 8.88 14.15
N TYR A 96 -6.75 7.83 14.01
CA TYR A 96 -8.14 7.89 13.57
C TYR A 96 -9.09 7.37 14.65
N LYS A 97 -10.36 7.78 14.57
CA LYS A 97 -11.43 7.30 15.47
C LYS A 97 -12.03 5.99 14.93
N LEU A 98 -11.23 4.94 14.90
CA LEU A 98 -11.66 3.62 14.47
C LEU A 98 -12.24 2.81 15.65
N PRO A 99 -13.16 1.87 15.39
CA PRO A 99 -13.72 1.01 16.44
C PRO A 99 -12.64 0.22 17.20
N PRO A 100 -12.90 -0.21 18.43
CA PRO A 100 -12.01 -1.13 19.14
C PRO A 100 -11.74 -2.38 18.29
N SER A 101 -10.49 -2.81 18.24
CA SER A 101 -10.08 -4.00 17.52
C SER A 101 -9.23 -4.92 18.37
N ARG A 102 -9.46 -6.24 18.22
CA ARG A 102 -8.63 -7.28 18.79
C ARG A 102 -7.32 -7.49 18.04
N CYS A 103 -7.30 -7.21 16.74
CA CYS A 103 -6.17 -7.44 15.86
C CYS A 103 -5.52 -6.15 15.41
N TRP A 104 -4.30 -5.92 15.85
CA TRP A 104 -3.42 -4.89 15.32
C TRP A 104 -2.25 -5.55 14.58
N LEU A 105 -1.87 -4.99 13.45
CA LEU A 105 -0.63 -5.34 12.78
C LEU A 105 0.45 -4.33 13.17
N VAL A 106 1.60 -4.81 13.58
CA VAL A 106 2.71 -3.99 14.07
C VAL A 106 3.89 -4.15 13.13
N TRP A 107 4.40 -3.05 12.59
CA TRP A 107 5.70 -3.06 11.92
C TRP A 107 6.77 -2.61 12.91
N ASP A 108 7.57 -3.56 13.39
CA ASP A 108 8.78 -3.33 14.18
C ASP A 108 9.93 -2.99 13.22
N LYS A 109 10.42 -1.75 13.28
CA LYS A 109 11.46 -1.21 12.41
C LYS A 109 12.88 -1.59 12.88
N LYS A 110 12.99 -2.35 13.98
CA LYS A 110 14.28 -2.73 14.61
C LYS A 110 15.16 -1.51 14.91
N GLN A 111 14.56 -0.39 15.33
CA GLN A 111 15.29 0.83 15.62
C GLN A 111 15.77 0.84 17.07
N PRO A 112 16.98 1.40 17.36
CA PRO A 112 17.47 1.57 18.71
C PRO A 112 16.57 2.51 19.54
N ASP A 113 16.55 2.31 20.86
CA ASP A 113 15.71 3.07 21.80
C ASP A 113 16.01 4.58 21.83
N ASN A 114 17.23 4.97 21.46
CA ASN A 114 17.69 6.37 21.46
C ASN A 114 17.37 7.14 20.17
N TRP A 115 16.64 6.53 19.21
CA TRP A 115 16.23 7.22 18.00
C TRP A 115 14.97 8.05 18.23
N THR A 116 14.90 9.21 17.57
CA THR A 116 13.77 10.16 17.69
C THR A 116 12.53 9.74 16.88
N THR A 117 12.68 8.75 15.99
CA THR A 117 11.58 8.21 15.17
C THR A 117 10.98 6.99 15.86
N GLY A 118 9.65 6.82 15.75
CA GLY A 118 8.95 5.69 16.36
C GLY A 118 9.51 4.32 15.94
N GLN A 119 9.75 3.47 16.94
CA GLN A 119 10.28 2.11 16.75
C GLN A 119 9.33 1.21 15.96
N CYS A 120 8.03 1.45 16.13
CA CYS A 120 6.97 0.68 15.49
C CYS A 120 5.98 1.60 14.75
N GLU A 121 5.33 1.05 13.74
CA GLU A 121 4.10 1.58 13.18
C GLU A 121 2.98 0.57 13.38
N LEU A 122 1.76 1.09 13.57
CA LEU A 122 0.58 0.30 13.88
C LEU A 122 -0.42 0.36 12.73
N ALA A 123 -0.98 -0.78 12.35
CA ALA A 123 -2.16 -0.83 11.50
C ALA A 123 -3.34 -1.40 12.29
N TRP A 124 -4.43 -0.65 12.29
CA TRP A 124 -5.72 -1.13 12.78
C TRP A 124 -6.31 -2.13 11.79
N THR A 125 -7.01 -3.13 12.29
CA THR A 125 -7.79 -4.04 11.45
C THR A 125 -9.14 -4.34 12.08
N ASN A 126 -10.13 -4.73 11.27
CA ASN A 126 -11.38 -5.29 11.76
C ASN A 126 -11.36 -6.83 11.85
N LEU A 127 -10.20 -7.45 11.71
CA LEU A 127 -10.05 -8.90 11.73
C LEU A 127 -10.17 -9.45 13.17
N ASP A 128 -10.87 -10.55 13.35
CA ASP A 128 -10.93 -11.24 14.64
C ASP A 128 -9.75 -12.22 14.82
N ARG A 129 -8.56 -11.66 15.07
CA ARG A 129 -7.30 -12.40 15.24
C ARG A 129 -6.45 -11.77 16.36
N PRO A 130 -5.48 -12.49 16.95
CA PRO A 130 -4.48 -11.87 17.83
C PRO A 130 -3.59 -10.87 17.09
N VAL A 131 -3.00 -9.93 17.83
CA VAL A 131 -1.97 -8.98 17.33
C VAL A 131 -0.83 -9.74 16.63
N ARG A 132 -0.35 -9.20 15.53
CA ARG A 132 0.77 -9.76 14.75
C ARG A 132 1.85 -8.71 14.51
N ALA A 133 3.11 -9.14 14.49
CA ALA A 133 4.25 -8.25 14.23
C ALA A 133 5.06 -8.71 13.02
N PHE A 134 5.42 -7.74 12.18
CA PHE A 134 6.39 -7.87 11.09
C PHE A 134 7.66 -7.14 11.50
N ARG A 135 8.81 -7.79 11.37
CA ARG A 135 10.10 -7.24 11.79
C ARG A 135 11.01 -7.04 10.59
N MET A 136 11.22 -5.78 10.23
CA MET A 136 12.07 -5.38 9.11
C MET A 136 12.66 -4.01 9.37
N ALA A 137 13.99 -3.89 9.36
CA ALA A 137 14.64 -2.61 9.51
C ALA A 137 14.37 -1.69 8.32
N GLN A 138 14.27 -0.38 8.59
CA GLN A 138 14.00 0.61 7.54
C GLN A 138 15.11 0.67 6.47
N CYS A 139 16.36 0.35 6.85
CA CYS A 139 17.48 0.27 5.90
C CYS A 139 17.36 -0.91 4.93
N GLU A 140 16.66 -1.97 5.28
CA GLU A 140 16.41 -3.12 4.39
C GLU A 140 15.50 -2.75 3.21
N LEU A 141 14.76 -1.61 3.30
CA LEU A 141 14.00 -1.00 2.20
C LEU A 141 14.87 -0.64 0.99
N ALA A 142 16.15 -0.32 1.19
CA ALA A 142 17.06 0.00 0.09
C ALA A 142 17.19 -1.17 -0.91
N ASN A 143 16.95 -2.39 -0.47
CA ASN A 143 16.97 -3.59 -1.32
C ASN A 143 15.71 -3.71 -2.22
N GLU A 144 14.65 -2.95 -1.95
CA GLU A 144 13.43 -2.92 -2.76
C GLU A 144 13.45 -1.85 -3.86
N GLY A 145 14.57 -1.12 -4.03
CA GLY A 145 14.75 -0.05 -5.02
C GLY A 145 14.62 1.36 -4.43
N LEU A 146 14.48 2.35 -5.31
CA LEU A 146 14.41 3.76 -4.91
C LEU A 146 13.12 4.07 -4.13
N LYS A 147 13.26 4.79 -3.02
CA LYS A 147 12.11 5.36 -2.33
C LYS A 147 11.56 6.55 -3.14
N LEU A 148 10.34 6.41 -3.65
CA LEU A 148 9.70 7.35 -4.57
C LEU A 148 8.59 8.18 -3.90
N HIS A 149 8.25 7.86 -2.64
CA HIS A 149 7.27 8.57 -1.84
C HIS A 149 7.78 8.72 -0.39
N PRO A 150 7.52 9.85 0.30
CA PRO A 150 8.04 10.12 1.65
C PRO A 150 7.71 9.03 2.67
N THR A 151 6.48 8.54 2.64
CA THR A 151 5.96 7.53 3.57
C THR A 151 5.83 6.14 2.95
N GLN A 152 6.55 5.88 1.83
CA GLN A 152 6.47 4.60 1.14
C GLN A 152 6.75 3.42 2.09
N LYS A 153 5.77 2.54 2.23
CA LYS A 153 5.91 1.28 2.95
C LYS A 153 6.69 0.24 2.13
N PRO A 154 7.36 -0.73 2.76
CA PRO A 154 7.96 -1.87 2.06
C PRO A 154 6.94 -2.70 1.31
N VAL A 155 7.27 -3.17 0.10
CA VAL A 155 6.41 -4.13 -0.62
C VAL A 155 6.27 -5.42 0.18
N ALA A 156 7.36 -5.90 0.81
CA ALA A 156 7.33 -7.08 1.68
C ALA A 156 6.36 -6.94 2.85
N LEU A 157 6.26 -5.74 3.45
CA LEU A 157 5.29 -5.45 4.51
C LEU A 157 3.86 -5.54 3.98
N MET A 158 3.57 -4.95 2.81
CA MET A 158 2.22 -5.00 2.24
C MET A 158 1.85 -6.43 1.79
N GLN A 159 2.80 -7.20 1.25
CA GLN A 159 2.57 -8.62 0.98
C GLN A 159 2.28 -9.41 2.27
N TRP A 160 2.95 -9.08 3.38
CA TRP A 160 2.67 -9.69 4.66
C TRP A 160 1.28 -9.32 5.19
N CYS A 161 0.86 -8.05 5.06
CA CYS A 161 -0.52 -7.63 5.39
C CYS A 161 -1.55 -8.42 4.59
N LEU A 162 -1.35 -8.55 3.29
CA LEU A 162 -2.26 -9.26 2.39
C LEU A 162 -2.40 -10.75 2.72
N LYS A 163 -1.46 -11.39 3.44
CA LYS A 163 -1.62 -12.78 3.92
C LYS A 163 -2.73 -12.93 4.96
N TRP A 164 -3.12 -11.84 5.64
CA TRP A 164 -4.18 -11.82 6.64
C TRP A 164 -5.56 -11.51 6.04
N ILE A 165 -5.61 -11.11 4.78
CA ILE A 165 -6.82 -10.84 3.99
C ILE A 165 -7.14 -12.09 3.16
N GLU A 166 -8.36 -12.59 3.25
CA GLU A 166 -8.83 -13.73 2.47
C GLU A 166 -9.37 -13.30 1.10
N SER A 167 -9.94 -12.10 1.05
CA SER A 167 -10.54 -11.50 -0.13
C SER A 167 -9.55 -11.30 -1.28
N ASN A 168 -10.03 -11.46 -2.51
CA ASN A 168 -9.19 -11.37 -3.71
C ASN A 168 -9.18 -9.96 -4.35
N SER A 169 -10.11 -9.09 -3.98
CA SER A 169 -10.26 -7.75 -4.54
C SER A 169 -9.93 -6.69 -3.48
N ILE A 170 -8.83 -5.97 -3.68
CA ILE A 170 -8.23 -5.05 -2.72
C ILE A 170 -8.38 -3.61 -3.21
N LEU A 171 -8.84 -2.73 -2.31
CA LEU A 171 -8.88 -1.27 -2.51
C LEU A 171 -7.80 -0.59 -1.66
N ASP A 172 -7.13 0.38 -2.26
CA ASP A 172 -6.31 1.37 -1.55
C ASP A 172 -6.73 2.77 -1.99
N PRO A 173 -7.55 3.48 -1.20
CA PRO A 173 -8.02 4.82 -1.54
C PRO A 173 -6.96 5.92 -1.36
N TYR A 174 -5.79 5.60 -0.82
CA TYR A 174 -4.64 6.50 -0.61
C TYR A 174 -3.36 5.82 -1.10
N MET A 175 -3.37 5.32 -2.35
CA MET A 175 -2.33 4.40 -2.82
C MET A 175 -0.92 5.01 -2.92
N GLY A 176 -0.77 6.34 -2.90
CA GLY A 176 0.52 7.00 -3.01
C GLY A 176 1.32 6.52 -4.22
N SER A 177 2.52 5.99 -4.00
CA SER A 177 3.37 5.41 -5.05
C SER A 177 2.98 3.98 -5.45
N GLY A 178 1.84 3.44 -4.99
CA GLY A 178 1.28 2.16 -5.44
C GLY A 178 1.89 0.90 -4.82
N THR A 179 2.44 0.97 -3.61
CA THR A 179 3.10 -0.18 -2.97
C THR A 179 2.13 -1.35 -2.73
N THR A 180 0.90 -1.05 -2.27
CA THR A 180 -0.18 -2.04 -2.11
C THR A 180 -0.51 -2.71 -3.44
N GLY A 181 -0.60 -1.93 -4.52
CA GLY A 181 -0.86 -2.45 -5.87
C GLY A 181 0.23 -3.39 -6.38
N VAL A 182 1.52 -3.03 -6.17
CA VAL A 182 2.66 -3.91 -6.49
C VAL A 182 2.57 -5.23 -5.71
N ALA A 183 2.24 -5.16 -4.41
CA ALA A 183 2.06 -6.35 -3.59
C ALA A 183 0.90 -7.23 -4.06
N CYS A 184 -0.23 -6.62 -4.46
CA CYS A 184 -1.38 -7.32 -5.04
C CYS A 184 -1.01 -8.06 -6.33
N VAL A 185 -0.30 -7.39 -7.25
CA VAL A 185 0.17 -8.00 -8.51
C VAL A 185 1.05 -9.22 -8.24
N ARG A 186 2.00 -9.13 -7.30
CA ARG A 186 2.87 -10.26 -6.91
C ARG A 186 2.10 -11.46 -6.35
N LEU A 187 0.97 -11.20 -5.72
CA LEU A 187 0.13 -12.23 -5.10
C LEU A 187 -1.04 -12.66 -6.00
N GLY A 188 -1.13 -12.15 -7.25
CA GLY A 188 -2.18 -12.47 -8.19
C GLY A 188 -3.57 -11.95 -7.78
N ARG A 189 -3.64 -10.89 -6.95
CA ARG A 189 -4.89 -10.29 -6.49
C ARG A 189 -5.33 -9.13 -7.36
N ARG A 190 -6.64 -8.89 -7.42
CA ARG A 190 -7.22 -7.71 -8.07
C ARG A 190 -6.98 -6.48 -7.22
N PHE A 191 -6.76 -5.34 -7.86
CA PHE A 191 -6.44 -4.09 -7.17
C PHE A 191 -7.19 -2.90 -7.77
N ILE A 192 -7.76 -2.08 -6.90
CA ILE A 192 -8.25 -0.74 -7.22
C ILE A 192 -7.46 0.24 -6.37
N GLY A 193 -6.79 1.21 -7.01
CA GLY A 193 -6.04 2.26 -6.33
C GLY A 193 -6.56 3.63 -6.68
N ILE A 194 -6.64 4.53 -5.69
CA ILE A 194 -7.00 5.93 -5.89
C ILE A 194 -5.87 6.81 -5.36
N GLU A 195 -5.49 7.84 -6.11
CA GLU A 195 -4.46 8.80 -5.71
C GLU A 195 -4.86 10.20 -6.17
N LEU A 196 -4.81 11.14 -5.24
CA LEU A 196 -5.19 12.52 -5.48
C LEU A 196 -4.17 13.26 -6.33
N GLU A 197 -2.86 13.04 -6.06
CA GLU A 197 -1.76 13.77 -6.69
C GLU A 197 -1.33 13.11 -8.00
N PRO A 198 -1.44 13.83 -9.16
CA PRO A 198 -1.09 13.26 -10.47
C PRO A 198 0.34 12.73 -10.55
N LYS A 199 1.28 13.36 -9.84
CA LYS A 199 2.69 12.93 -9.76
C LYS A 199 2.81 11.52 -9.18
N TYR A 200 2.16 11.26 -8.04
CA TYR A 200 2.21 9.94 -7.38
C TYR A 200 1.38 8.91 -8.11
N TYR A 201 0.24 9.31 -8.69
CA TYR A 201 -0.52 8.45 -9.58
C TYR A 201 0.33 7.93 -10.76
N ALA A 202 1.07 8.82 -11.43
CA ALA A 202 1.95 8.42 -12.54
C ALA A 202 3.06 7.45 -12.08
N ILE A 203 3.63 7.67 -10.90
CA ILE A 203 4.62 6.77 -10.29
C ILE A 203 4.00 5.41 -9.99
N ALA A 204 2.82 5.38 -9.37
CA ALA A 204 2.10 4.14 -9.05
C ALA A 204 1.78 3.32 -10.30
N LYS A 205 1.22 3.98 -11.32
CA LYS A 205 0.91 3.37 -12.61
C LYS A 205 2.14 2.71 -13.23
N ARG A 206 3.27 3.41 -13.29
CA ARG A 206 4.52 2.87 -13.83
C ARG A 206 5.00 1.66 -13.04
N ARG A 207 5.10 1.76 -11.71
CA ARG A 207 5.57 0.68 -10.84
C ARG A 207 4.72 -0.59 -10.96
N ILE A 208 3.41 -0.41 -11.00
CA ILE A 208 2.46 -1.53 -11.12
C ILE A 208 2.55 -2.14 -12.52
N GLN A 209 2.67 -1.32 -13.58
CA GLN A 209 2.84 -1.81 -14.95
C GLN A 209 4.16 -2.60 -15.11
N ASP A 210 5.26 -2.10 -14.54
CA ASP A 210 6.56 -2.77 -14.56
C ASP A 210 6.46 -4.13 -13.84
N GLU A 211 5.75 -4.20 -12.70
CA GLU A 211 5.54 -5.44 -11.96
C GLU A 211 4.64 -6.44 -12.72
N LEU A 212 3.56 -5.98 -13.38
CA LEU A 212 2.72 -6.82 -14.25
C LEU A 212 3.54 -7.45 -15.38
N ASN A 213 4.40 -6.65 -16.01
CA ASN A 213 5.30 -7.15 -17.05
C ASN A 213 6.28 -8.19 -16.48
N ARG A 214 6.87 -7.93 -15.31
CA ARG A 214 7.77 -8.87 -14.64
C ARG A 214 7.12 -10.23 -14.37
N VAL A 215 5.88 -10.23 -13.85
CA VAL A 215 5.13 -11.45 -13.56
C VAL A 215 4.81 -12.23 -14.83
N LYS A 216 4.40 -11.55 -15.90
CA LYS A 216 4.16 -12.19 -17.22
C LYS A 216 5.40 -12.94 -17.75
N PHE A 217 6.61 -12.40 -17.53
CA PHE A 217 7.85 -13.05 -17.96
C PHE A 217 8.25 -14.27 -17.11
N LEU A 218 7.78 -14.34 -15.87
CA LEU A 218 8.11 -15.44 -14.95
C LEU A 218 7.17 -16.65 -15.12
N GLU A 219 5.91 -16.45 -15.51
CA GLU A 219 4.92 -17.52 -15.68
C GLU A 219 5.30 -18.59 -16.71
N PRO A 220 5.87 -18.29 -17.91
CA PRO A 220 6.24 -19.30 -18.88
C PRO A 220 7.30 -20.28 -18.37
N LYS A 221 8.31 -19.79 -17.66
CA LYS A 221 9.41 -20.62 -17.15
C LYS A 221 8.98 -21.63 -16.08
N GLN A 222 8.03 -21.28 -15.24
CA GLN A 222 7.50 -22.22 -14.22
C GLN A 222 6.64 -23.32 -14.84
N ARG A 223 5.87 -23.03 -15.89
CA ARG A 223 5.08 -24.03 -16.63
C ARG A 223 5.96 -25.02 -17.39
N GLU A 224 7.05 -24.55 -17.98
CA GLU A 224 8.00 -25.40 -18.69
C GLU A 224 8.72 -26.35 -17.73
N THR A 225 9.18 -25.85 -16.56
CA THR A 225 9.83 -26.66 -15.54
C THR A 225 8.89 -27.73 -14.95
N GLN A 226 7.61 -27.40 -14.74
CA GLN A 226 6.61 -28.38 -14.28
C GLN A 226 6.28 -29.43 -15.34
N ARG A 227 6.19 -29.06 -16.63
CA ARG A 227 6.02 -30.04 -17.73
C ARG A 227 7.19 -30.99 -17.83
N THR A 228 8.42 -30.46 -17.81
CA THR A 228 9.64 -31.27 -17.89
C THR A 228 9.77 -32.22 -16.71
N LEU A 229 9.39 -31.83 -15.49
CA LEU A 229 9.38 -32.71 -14.30
C LEU A 229 8.32 -33.81 -14.38
N LEU A 230 7.16 -33.56 -15.01
CA LEU A 230 6.12 -34.55 -15.20
C LEU A 230 6.46 -35.54 -16.33
N GLU A 231 7.20 -35.11 -17.35
CA GLU A 231 7.65 -35.97 -18.45
C GLU A 231 8.84 -36.87 -18.08
N VAL A 232 9.66 -36.47 -17.08
CA VAL A 232 10.80 -37.29 -16.57
C VAL A 232 10.34 -38.33 -15.55
N SER A 233 9.12 -38.24 -15.03
CA SER A 233 8.56 -39.16 -14.02
C SER A 233 7.63 -40.24 -14.60
N GLN A 234 7.58 -40.41 -15.92
CA GLN A 234 6.95 -41.53 -16.64
C GLN A 234 8.02 -42.42 -17.29
#